data_01ef3d76d669fe1a938127a48ca6ca42
#
_entry.id   01ef3d76d669fe1a938127a48ca6ca42
#
_cell.length_a   1.000
_cell.length_b   1.000
_cell.length_c   1.000
_cell.angle_alpha   90.00
_cell.angle_beta   90.00
_cell.angle_gamma   90.00
#
_symmetry.space_group_name_H-M   'P 1'
#
loop_
_entity.id
_entity.type
_entity.pdbx_description
1 polymer ?
#
loop_
_entity_poly.entity_id
_entity_poly.type
_entity_poly.pdbx_seq_one_letter_code
_entity_poly.pdbx_strand_id
1 'polypeptide(L)'
;MESLPTMCSTTEATVVPGCQFASDNTAGACPEALEALIAANSGSQASYGNDRYTAVVADRLRELFAADCDVYFVFNGTAANSLAVSTCCQPYHSVICADVAHLETDECGGP
;
A
#
# COMPACT_ATOMS: atom_id res chain seq x y z
N MET A 1 17.75 21.10 -38.86
CA MET A 1 16.76 21.59 -37.89
C MET A 1 15.56 20.66 -38.01
N GLU A 2 15.70 19.49 -37.38
CA GLU A 2 14.71 18.42 -37.46
C GLU A 2 13.68 18.61 -36.33
N SER A 3 12.41 18.63 -36.72
CA SER A 3 11.28 18.75 -35.80
C SER A 3 11.09 17.44 -35.04
N LEU A 4 11.11 17.53 -33.72
CA LEU A 4 10.73 16.44 -32.80
C LEU A 4 9.28 16.01 -33.05
N PRO A 5 8.98 14.71 -33.05
CA PRO A 5 7.62 14.24 -33.22
C PRO A 5 6.78 14.52 -31.96
N THR A 6 5.66 15.18 -32.17
CA THR A 6 4.62 15.37 -31.16
C THR A 6 3.97 14.01 -30.86
N MET A 7 4.39 13.36 -29.79
CA MET A 7 3.72 12.19 -29.26
C MET A 7 3.04 12.54 -27.94
N CYS A 8 1.82 12.95 -28.00
CA CYS A 8 0.88 12.76 -26.91
C CYS A 8 -0.50 12.48 -27.52
N SER A 9 -0.73 11.22 -27.82
CA SER A 9 -2.07 10.67 -27.96
C SER A 9 -2.65 10.58 -26.55
N THR A 10 -3.44 11.55 -26.16
CA THR A 10 -4.30 11.45 -24.99
C THR A 10 -5.34 10.37 -25.27
N THR A 11 -5.07 9.15 -24.82
CA THR A 11 -6.11 8.14 -24.70
C THR A 11 -7.11 8.69 -23.69
N GLU A 12 -8.29 9.10 -24.13
CA GLU A 12 -9.38 9.48 -23.25
C GLU A 12 -9.65 8.29 -22.33
N ALA A 13 -9.39 8.45 -21.03
CA ALA A 13 -9.72 7.45 -20.04
C ALA A 13 -11.24 7.29 -20.05
N THR A 14 -11.71 6.13 -20.48
CA THR A 14 -13.14 5.79 -20.46
C THR A 14 -13.56 5.70 -19.00
N VAL A 15 -14.23 6.73 -18.49
CA VAL A 15 -14.87 6.68 -17.18
C VAL A 15 -16.02 5.68 -17.29
N VAL A 16 -15.93 4.54 -16.65
CA VAL A 16 -17.00 3.55 -16.55
C VAL A 16 -17.91 3.98 -15.41
N PRO A 17 -19.13 4.45 -15.68
CA PRO A 17 -20.07 4.80 -14.62
C PRO A 17 -20.62 3.50 -13.98
N GLY A 18 -20.56 3.41 -12.67
CA GLY A 18 -21.20 2.35 -11.90
C GLY A 18 -20.27 1.65 -10.91
N CYS A 19 -20.86 0.85 -10.03
CA CYS A 19 -20.13 0.02 -9.08
C CYS A 19 -19.40 -1.08 -9.83
N GLN A 20 -18.08 -1.09 -9.72
CA GLN A 20 -17.24 -2.11 -10.30
C GLN A 20 -16.79 -3.10 -9.22
N PHE A 21 -17.02 -4.39 -9.45
CA PHE A 21 -16.65 -5.45 -8.52
C PHE A 21 -15.39 -6.22 -8.94
N ALA A 22 -14.57 -5.65 -9.81
CA ALA A 22 -13.37 -6.32 -10.30
C ALA A 22 -12.24 -6.33 -9.25
N SER A 23 -11.94 -5.18 -8.66
CA SER A 23 -10.92 -5.02 -7.62
C SER A 23 -10.99 -3.60 -7.05
N ASP A 24 -10.63 -3.46 -5.78
CA ASP A 24 -10.39 -2.15 -5.14
C ASP A 24 -9.27 -1.36 -5.83
N ASN A 25 -8.29 -2.05 -6.44
CA ASN A 25 -7.21 -1.43 -7.21
C ASN A 25 -7.69 -0.61 -8.42
N THR A 26 -8.94 -0.79 -8.84
CA THR A 26 -9.54 -0.04 -9.94
C THR A 26 -10.33 1.18 -9.47
N ALA A 27 -10.52 1.33 -8.16
CA ALA A 27 -11.24 2.44 -7.57
C ALA A 27 -10.36 3.67 -7.39
N GLY A 28 -10.96 4.85 -7.47
CA GLY A 28 -10.33 6.09 -7.02
C GLY A 28 -10.29 6.18 -5.49
N ALA A 29 -9.45 7.06 -4.97
CA ALA A 29 -9.45 7.39 -3.55
C ALA A 29 -10.77 8.07 -3.14
N CYS A 30 -11.27 7.78 -1.94
CA CYS A 30 -12.45 8.47 -1.42
C CYS A 30 -12.15 9.96 -1.17
N PRO A 31 -13.14 10.84 -1.26
CA PRO A 31 -12.95 12.29 -1.07
C PRO A 31 -12.27 12.62 0.27
N GLU A 32 -12.64 11.95 1.34
CA GLU A 32 -12.10 12.16 2.69
C GLU A 32 -10.59 11.86 2.75
N ALA A 33 -10.13 10.84 2.03
CA ALA A 33 -8.69 10.52 1.95
C ALA A 33 -7.92 11.62 1.20
N LEU A 34 -8.49 12.15 0.12
CA LEU A 34 -7.89 13.25 -0.64
C LEU A 34 -7.84 14.54 0.19
N GLU A 35 -8.90 14.87 0.90
CA GLU A 35 -8.95 16.02 1.80
C GLU A 35 -7.91 15.90 2.92
N ALA A 36 -7.79 14.71 3.53
CA ALA A 36 -6.79 14.46 4.56
C ALA A 36 -5.37 14.57 4.02
N LEU A 37 -5.11 14.10 2.79
CA LEU A 37 -3.81 14.24 2.14
C LEU A 37 -3.46 15.70 1.89
N ILE A 38 -4.40 16.50 1.39
CA ILE A 38 -4.22 17.93 1.16
C ILE A 38 -3.93 18.65 2.50
N ALA A 39 -4.70 18.35 3.55
CA ALA A 39 -4.51 18.93 4.86
C ALA A 39 -3.15 18.56 5.49
N ALA A 40 -2.70 17.34 5.29
CA ALA A 40 -1.40 16.86 5.78
C ALA A 40 -0.22 17.44 4.99
N ASN A 41 -0.42 17.86 3.74
CA ASN A 41 0.62 18.37 2.85
C ASN A 41 0.96 19.85 3.15
N SER A 42 1.17 20.18 4.41
CA SER A 42 1.54 21.53 4.84
C SER A 42 2.73 21.51 5.78
N GLY A 43 3.71 22.40 5.53
CA GLY A 43 4.93 22.53 6.35
C GLY A 43 5.87 21.34 6.21
N SER A 44 6.71 21.14 7.22
CA SER A 44 7.69 20.05 7.29
C SER A 44 7.36 19.13 8.45
N GLN A 45 7.59 17.85 8.27
CA GLN A 45 7.46 16.81 9.29
C GLN A 45 8.78 16.07 9.45
N ALA A 46 8.99 15.45 10.60
CA ALA A 46 10.12 14.57 10.81
C ALA A 46 10.03 13.35 9.89
N SER A 47 11.18 12.87 9.38
CA SER A 47 11.27 11.69 8.53
C SER A 47 11.38 10.40 9.36
N TYR A 48 11.37 9.27 8.65
CA TYR A 48 11.60 7.93 9.21
C TYR A 48 10.58 7.50 10.27
N GLY A 49 9.30 7.86 10.07
CA GLY A 49 8.22 7.47 10.98
C GLY A 49 8.17 8.26 12.30
N ASN A 50 8.96 9.33 12.43
CA ASN A 50 8.97 10.20 13.61
C ASN A 50 7.98 11.38 13.48
N ASP A 51 7.11 11.34 12.49
CA ASP A 51 6.07 12.34 12.30
C ASP A 51 4.81 12.01 13.14
N ARG A 52 4.01 13.07 13.37
CA ARG A 52 2.80 12.93 14.18
C ARG A 52 1.72 12.03 13.55
N TYR A 53 1.67 11.94 12.23
CA TYR A 53 0.63 11.15 11.56
C TYR A 53 0.89 9.66 11.73
N THR A 54 2.14 9.23 11.59
CA THR A 54 2.57 7.85 11.86
C THR A 54 2.20 7.44 13.28
N ALA A 55 2.48 8.28 14.27
CA ALA A 55 2.15 7.99 15.67
C ALA A 55 0.63 7.86 15.87
N VAL A 56 -0.15 8.81 15.37
CA VAL A 56 -1.62 8.78 15.50
C VAL A 56 -2.23 7.54 14.85
N VAL A 57 -1.76 7.15 13.66
CA VAL A 57 -2.28 5.96 12.99
C VAL A 57 -1.92 4.69 13.75
N ALA A 58 -0.69 4.59 14.27
CA ALA A 58 -0.30 3.45 15.10
C ALA A 58 -1.19 3.32 16.35
N ASP A 59 -1.48 4.42 17.03
CA ASP A 59 -2.37 4.42 18.21
C ASP A 59 -3.80 4.03 17.82
N ARG A 60 -4.31 4.53 16.69
CA ARG A 60 -5.63 4.12 16.19
C ARG A 60 -5.73 2.63 15.86
N LEU A 61 -4.67 2.03 15.32
CA LEU A 61 -4.64 0.59 15.09
C LEU A 61 -4.64 -0.20 16.40
N ARG A 62 -3.88 0.24 17.41
CA ARG A 62 -3.92 -0.37 18.75
C ARG A 62 -5.31 -0.30 19.39
N GLU A 63 -5.98 0.85 19.28
CA GLU A 63 -7.38 1.00 19.73
C GLU A 63 -8.31 0.05 18.98
N LEU A 64 -8.22 0.01 17.64
CA LEU A 64 -9.08 -0.81 16.79
C LEU A 64 -8.96 -2.30 17.09
N PHE A 65 -7.75 -2.78 17.29
CA PHE A 65 -7.49 -4.19 17.61
C PHE A 65 -7.56 -4.49 19.11
N ALA A 66 -7.76 -3.47 19.95
CA ALA A 66 -7.73 -3.59 21.41
C ALA A 66 -6.49 -4.36 21.91
N ALA A 67 -5.34 -4.10 21.30
CA ALA A 67 -4.10 -4.82 21.55
C ALA A 67 -2.93 -3.86 21.71
N ASP A 68 -2.07 -4.13 22.69
CA ASP A 68 -0.73 -3.53 22.79
C ASP A 68 0.18 -4.26 21.78
N CYS A 69 0.37 -3.64 20.63
CA CYS A 69 1.10 -4.22 19.50
C CYS A 69 2.02 -3.21 18.84
N ASP A 70 3.07 -3.71 18.21
CA ASP A 70 3.90 -2.94 17.32
C ASP A 70 3.24 -2.79 15.95
N VAL A 71 3.35 -1.57 15.38
CA VAL A 71 2.78 -1.25 14.07
C VAL A 71 3.90 -0.86 13.12
N TYR A 72 4.01 -1.59 12.03
CA TYR A 72 5.02 -1.36 11.00
C TYR A 72 4.36 -0.90 9.71
N PHE A 73 4.76 0.28 9.24
CA PHE A 73 4.32 0.80 7.95
C PHE A 73 5.28 0.35 6.87
N VAL A 74 4.77 -0.26 5.84
CA VAL A 74 5.55 -0.80 4.73
C VAL A 74 5.09 -0.22 3.41
N PHE A 75 5.94 -0.34 2.40
CA PHE A 75 5.72 0.26 1.08
C PHE A 75 4.58 -0.43 0.30
N ASN A 76 4.45 -1.75 0.41
CA ASN A 76 3.48 -2.55 -0.33
C ASN A 76 3.12 -3.85 0.40
N GLY A 77 2.19 -4.62 -0.18
CA GLY A 77 1.74 -5.90 0.34
C GLY A 77 2.84 -6.96 0.40
N THR A 78 3.73 -7.01 -0.58
CA THR A 78 4.86 -7.94 -0.60
C THR A 78 5.76 -7.74 0.61
N ALA A 79 6.10 -6.50 0.94
CA ALA A 79 6.87 -6.20 2.14
C ALA A 79 6.11 -6.58 3.43
N ALA A 80 4.78 -6.36 3.47
CA ALA A 80 3.96 -6.76 4.60
C ALA A 80 3.96 -8.28 4.78
N ASN A 81 3.74 -9.03 3.71
CA ASN A 81 3.73 -10.49 3.73
C ASN A 81 5.09 -11.08 4.12
N SER A 82 6.17 -10.57 3.54
CA SER A 82 7.54 -11.01 3.87
C SER A 82 7.86 -10.77 5.35
N LEU A 83 7.53 -9.60 5.89
CA LEU A 83 7.72 -9.31 7.31
C LEU A 83 6.83 -10.18 8.20
N ALA A 84 5.55 -10.36 7.86
CA ALA A 84 4.64 -11.21 8.60
C ALA A 84 5.14 -12.67 8.68
N VAL A 85 5.57 -13.23 7.55
CA VAL A 85 6.14 -14.58 7.51
C VAL A 85 7.42 -14.64 8.35
N SER A 86 8.31 -13.65 8.26
CA SER A 86 9.56 -13.62 9.00
C SER A 86 9.38 -13.58 10.52
N THR A 87 8.23 -13.10 11.01
CA THR A 87 7.92 -13.16 12.46
C THR A 87 7.58 -14.58 12.94
N CYS A 88 7.14 -15.45 12.04
CA CYS A 88 6.69 -16.80 12.35
C CYS A 88 7.71 -17.87 11.94
N CYS A 89 8.61 -17.55 11.00
CA CYS A 89 9.50 -18.50 10.36
C CYS A 89 10.97 -18.11 10.52
N GLN A 90 11.84 -19.10 10.62
CA GLN A 90 13.27 -18.93 10.47
C GLN A 90 13.65 -19.14 9.00
N PRO A 91 14.82 -18.65 8.52
CA PRO A 91 15.21 -18.76 7.11
C PRO A 91 15.30 -20.19 6.54
N TYR A 92 15.35 -21.20 7.41
CA TYR A 92 15.40 -22.61 7.04
C TYR A 92 14.04 -23.32 7.12
N HIS A 93 12.97 -22.59 7.48
CA HIS A 93 11.61 -23.12 7.48
C HIS A 93 10.99 -23.02 6.09
N SER A 94 9.91 -23.76 5.89
CA SER A 94 9.08 -23.67 4.70
C SER A 94 7.66 -23.30 5.11
N VAL A 95 6.98 -22.57 4.24
CA VAL A 95 5.57 -22.21 4.40
C VAL A 95 4.73 -23.13 3.53
N ILE A 96 3.72 -23.77 4.13
CA ILE A 96 2.75 -24.58 3.37
C ILE A 96 1.59 -23.68 2.97
N CYS A 97 1.40 -23.48 1.68
CA CYS A 97 0.33 -22.67 1.13
C CYS A 97 -0.27 -23.32 -0.12
N ALA A 98 -1.36 -22.75 -0.64
CA ALA A 98 -1.90 -23.16 -1.94
C ALA A 98 -0.96 -22.74 -3.07
N ASP A 99 -0.95 -23.48 -4.16
CA ASP A 99 -0.17 -23.18 -5.37
C ASP A 99 -0.56 -21.87 -6.06
N VAL A 100 -1.73 -21.35 -5.75
CA VAL A 100 -2.24 -20.06 -6.23
C VAL A 100 -2.12 -18.95 -5.15
N ALA A 101 -1.45 -19.22 -4.04
CA ALA A 101 -1.28 -18.22 -3.00
C ALA A 101 -0.36 -17.09 -3.50
N HIS A 102 -0.68 -15.86 -3.12
CA HIS A 102 0.11 -14.68 -3.49
C HIS A 102 1.57 -14.81 -3.03
N LEU A 103 1.81 -15.44 -1.88
CA LEU A 103 3.15 -15.75 -1.37
C LEU A 103 3.99 -16.58 -2.36
N GLU A 104 3.36 -17.48 -3.12
CA GLU A 104 4.04 -18.34 -4.08
C GLU A 104 4.16 -17.66 -5.46
N THR A 105 3.11 -16.99 -5.90
CA THR A 105 2.99 -16.56 -7.30
C THR A 105 3.45 -15.12 -7.55
N ASP A 106 3.24 -14.20 -6.61
CA ASP A 106 3.29 -12.76 -6.86
C ASP A 106 4.22 -11.96 -5.93
N GLU A 107 4.99 -12.63 -5.09
CA GLU A 107 5.90 -11.97 -4.12
C GLU A 107 7.38 -12.01 -4.53
N CYS A 108 7.68 -12.41 -5.76
CA CYS A 108 9.04 -12.45 -6.31
C CYS A 108 10.06 -13.21 -5.44
N GLY A 109 9.63 -14.21 -4.68
CA GLY A 109 10.47 -14.95 -3.74
C GLY A 109 10.86 -14.14 -2.50
N GLY A 110 10.11 -13.10 -2.15
CA GLY A 110 10.36 -12.29 -0.95
C GLY A 110 10.09 -13.02 0.36
N PRO A 111 8.96 -13.74 0.50
CA PRO A 111 8.72 -14.61 1.65
C PRO A 111 9.57 -15.88 1.61
#